data_b5eb6199ad3a51711a0dee241a7824ad
#
_entry.id   b5eb6199ad3a51711a0dee241a7824ad
#
_cell.length_a   1.000
_cell.length_b   1.000
_cell.length_c   1.000
_cell.angle_alpha   90.00
_cell.angle_beta   90.00
_cell.angle_gamma   90.00
#
_symmetry.space_group_name_H-M   'P 1'
#
loop_
_entity.id
_entity.type
_entity.pdbx_description
1 polymer ?
#
loop_
_entity_poly.entity_id
_entity_poly.type
_entity_poly.pdbx_seq_one_letter_code
_entity_poly.pdbx_strand_id
1 'polypeptide(L)'
;MADVILIDESEFTEQELSLAYNLVPQIDIFDLNLVLNYGMEPQKKLSESSDKILSQIKTKDLEDIDRIFESLTASFNSLRTDSASLNSPIGFIKRNATNTLIIEYNKIKNNIEEIIARLRDYQLTIMQDMDFLKKILKTNKKYYKEISLYILAGQKRIAQFEETPKTFQHLDTFRRRLNNLAVSRTVVMQNIAQVEMLLATDTRVLERISTIINVTIPLLKNQISINNIVSAKQTLVNLKKAP
;
A
#
# COMPACT_ATOMS: atom_id res chain seq x y z
N MET A 1 -2.78 9.72 40.28
CA MET A 1 -1.63 10.31 39.57
C MET A 1 -1.55 9.62 38.21
N ALA A 2 -1.68 10.33 37.10
CA ALA A 2 -1.45 9.74 35.79
C ALA A 2 0.07 9.57 35.66
N ASP A 3 0.53 8.33 35.59
CA ASP A 3 1.93 8.01 35.34
C ASP A 3 2.30 8.58 33.97
N VAL A 4 3.28 9.47 33.93
CA VAL A 4 3.84 9.97 32.68
C VAL A 4 4.55 8.79 32.01
N ILE A 5 4.18 8.51 30.76
CA ILE A 5 4.82 7.42 30.00
C ILE A 5 6.32 7.70 29.95
N LEU A 6 7.12 6.82 30.59
CA LEU A 6 8.57 6.95 30.59
C LEU A 6 9.11 6.66 29.17
N ILE A 7 9.92 7.57 28.69
CA ILE A 7 10.63 7.41 27.42
C ILE A 7 11.97 6.74 27.71
N ASP A 8 12.26 5.64 27.02
CA ASP A 8 13.55 4.96 27.12
C ASP A 8 14.61 5.72 26.30
N GLU A 9 15.69 6.13 26.97
CA GLU A 9 16.81 6.82 26.34
C GLU A 9 17.56 5.94 25.33
N SER A 10 17.47 4.61 25.46
CA SER A 10 18.12 3.67 24.55
C SER A 10 17.56 3.73 23.09
N GLU A 11 16.36 4.31 22.91
CA GLU A 11 15.76 4.52 21.57
C GLU A 11 16.46 5.64 20.76
N PHE A 12 17.37 6.40 21.39
CA PHE A 12 17.95 7.60 20.79
C PHE A 12 19.46 7.51 20.63
N THR A 13 19.97 8.16 19.60
CA THR A 13 21.40 8.39 19.41
C THR A 13 21.91 9.47 20.37
N GLU A 14 23.23 9.51 20.62
CA GLU A 14 23.84 10.56 21.46
C GLU A 14 23.52 11.97 20.97
N GLN A 15 23.47 12.16 19.64
CA GLN A 15 23.11 13.45 19.05
C GLN A 15 21.67 13.83 19.36
N GLU A 16 20.72 12.90 19.28
CA GLU A 16 19.31 13.11 19.60
C GLU A 16 19.13 13.39 21.09
N LEU A 17 19.84 12.67 21.97
CA LEU A 17 19.83 12.94 23.40
C LEU A 17 20.38 14.34 23.72
N SER A 18 21.46 14.76 23.06
CA SER A 18 22.01 16.11 23.20
C SER A 18 20.96 17.18 22.86
N LEU A 19 20.14 16.98 21.82
CA LEU A 19 19.05 17.90 21.49
C LEU A 19 18.00 17.97 22.62
N ALA A 20 17.61 16.83 23.19
CA ALA A 20 16.67 16.81 24.32
C ALA A 20 17.25 17.53 25.55
N TYR A 21 18.51 17.29 25.90
CA TYR A 21 19.17 17.96 27.02
C TYR A 21 19.31 19.46 26.82
N ASN A 22 19.53 19.93 25.59
CA ASN A 22 19.57 21.35 25.27
C ASN A 22 18.20 22.05 25.39
N LEU A 23 17.09 21.30 25.29
CA LEU A 23 15.74 21.82 25.52
C LEU A 23 15.43 21.99 27.01
N VAL A 24 16.00 21.18 27.90
CA VAL A 24 15.67 21.17 29.34
C VAL A 24 15.76 22.57 30.00
N PRO A 25 16.87 23.35 29.85
CA PRO A 25 16.98 24.64 30.46
C PRO A 25 16.02 25.72 29.86
N GLN A 26 15.49 25.49 28.67
CA GLN A 26 14.56 26.39 27.99
C GLN A 26 13.11 26.22 28.46
N ILE A 27 12.82 25.20 29.25
CA ILE A 27 11.47 24.91 29.74
C ILE A 27 11.21 25.70 31.01
N ASP A 28 10.37 26.72 30.93
CA ASP A 28 9.84 27.46 32.09
C ASP A 28 8.45 26.92 32.45
N ILE A 29 8.35 26.15 33.53
CA ILE A 29 7.08 25.58 34.01
C ILE A 29 6.17 26.61 34.66
N PHE A 30 6.68 27.80 34.99
CA PHE A 30 5.91 28.90 35.62
C PHE A 30 5.23 29.81 34.57
N ASP A 31 5.71 29.78 33.33
CA ASP A 31 5.04 30.47 32.22
C ASP A 31 3.99 29.55 31.58
N LEU A 32 2.71 29.86 31.88
CA LEU A 32 1.58 29.08 31.37
C LEU A 32 1.54 29.03 29.82
N ASN A 33 1.90 30.14 29.15
CA ASN A 33 1.89 30.19 27.69
C ASN A 33 2.95 29.25 27.08
N LEU A 34 4.15 29.24 27.67
CA LEU A 34 5.22 28.32 27.25
C LEU A 34 4.81 26.86 27.49
N VAL A 35 4.19 26.57 28.64
CA VAL A 35 3.69 25.23 28.97
C VAL A 35 2.62 24.76 27.97
N LEU A 36 1.61 25.60 27.66
CA LEU A 36 0.53 25.24 26.75
C LEU A 36 1.03 25.02 25.31
N ASN A 37 2.02 25.80 24.90
CA ASN A 37 2.61 25.70 23.54
C ASN A 37 3.76 24.68 23.44
N TYR A 38 4.18 24.08 24.55
CA TYR A 38 5.29 23.13 24.55
C TYR A 38 5.01 21.93 23.63
N GLY A 39 5.86 21.72 22.63
CA GLY A 39 5.70 20.63 21.64
C GLY A 39 4.48 20.78 20.71
N MET A 40 3.90 21.99 20.57
CA MET A 40 2.75 22.22 19.68
C MET A 40 3.12 22.06 18.20
N GLU A 41 4.30 22.52 17.81
CA GLU A 41 4.75 22.50 16.41
C GLU A 41 4.80 21.07 15.83
N PRO A 42 5.47 20.06 16.46
CA PRO A 42 5.43 18.68 15.98
C PRO A 42 4.02 18.06 16.03
N GLN A 43 3.16 18.43 16.99
CA GLN A 43 1.77 17.97 17.01
C GLN A 43 0.96 18.47 15.81
N LYS A 44 1.09 19.75 15.45
CA LYS A 44 0.42 20.36 14.29
C LYS A 44 0.84 19.67 12.98
N LYS A 45 2.14 19.50 12.79
CA LYS A 45 2.71 18.80 11.62
C LYS A 45 2.23 17.36 11.52
N LEU A 46 2.04 16.68 12.65
CA LEU A 46 1.46 15.34 12.69
C LEU A 46 0.01 15.34 12.18
N SER A 47 -0.84 16.26 12.68
CA SER A 47 -2.24 16.35 12.23
C SER A 47 -2.31 16.54 10.71
N GLU A 48 -1.53 17.49 10.18
CA GLU A 48 -1.46 17.73 8.73
C GLU A 48 -0.99 16.51 7.94
N SER A 49 -0.08 15.69 8.49
CA SER A 49 0.37 14.44 7.88
C SER A 49 -0.73 13.37 7.88
N SER A 50 -1.47 13.25 8.98
CA SER A 50 -2.59 12.29 9.11
C SER A 50 -3.72 12.62 8.15
N ASP A 51 -4.08 13.89 7.99
CA ASP A 51 -5.11 14.33 7.06
C ASP A 51 -4.74 14.02 5.60
N LYS A 52 -3.45 14.17 5.24
CA LYS A 52 -2.93 13.80 3.93
C LYS A 52 -3.03 12.29 3.67
N ILE A 53 -2.74 11.46 4.67
CA ILE A 53 -2.91 9.99 4.56
C ILE A 53 -4.37 9.67 4.27
N LEU A 54 -5.30 10.19 5.08
CA LEU A 54 -6.73 9.92 4.94
C LEU A 54 -7.30 10.37 3.59
N SER A 55 -6.85 11.52 3.07
CA SER A 55 -7.33 12.05 1.79
C SER A 55 -6.83 11.27 0.57
N GLN A 56 -5.71 10.55 0.69
CA GLN A 56 -5.07 9.86 -0.42
C GLN A 56 -5.17 8.32 -0.35
N ILE A 57 -5.64 7.75 0.76
CA ILE A 57 -6.03 6.34 0.79
C ILE A 57 -7.30 6.19 -0.06
N LYS A 58 -7.12 6.17 -1.36
CA LYS A 58 -8.13 5.60 -2.25
C LYS A 58 -8.11 4.10 -1.99
N THR A 59 -9.24 3.58 -1.56
CA THR A 59 -9.48 2.13 -1.53
C THR A 59 -9.17 1.60 -2.92
N LYS A 60 -7.99 0.99 -3.08
CA LYS A 60 -7.60 0.35 -4.33
C LYS A 60 -8.48 -0.86 -4.48
N ASP A 61 -9.27 -0.86 -5.53
CA ASP A 61 -10.22 -1.92 -5.79
C ASP A 61 -9.45 -3.16 -6.28
N LEU A 62 -9.04 -4.01 -5.32
CA LEU A 62 -8.45 -5.32 -5.62
C LEU A 62 -9.41 -6.19 -6.44
N GLU A 63 -10.73 -5.92 -6.34
CA GLU A 63 -11.77 -6.60 -7.12
C GLU A 63 -11.60 -6.35 -8.63
N ASP A 64 -11.09 -5.18 -9.05
CA ASP A 64 -10.84 -4.91 -10.47
C ASP A 64 -9.76 -5.82 -11.04
N ILE A 65 -8.72 -6.14 -10.27
CA ILE A 65 -7.67 -7.07 -10.70
C ILE A 65 -8.22 -8.49 -10.76
N ASP A 66 -9.05 -8.88 -9.82
CA ASP A 66 -9.70 -10.19 -9.81
C ASP A 66 -10.69 -10.31 -10.98
N ARG A 67 -11.48 -9.29 -11.28
CA ARG A 67 -12.37 -9.23 -12.46
C ARG A 67 -11.60 -9.33 -13.79
N ILE A 68 -10.44 -8.67 -13.86
CA ILE A 68 -9.55 -8.77 -15.03
C ILE A 68 -9.07 -10.22 -15.19
N PHE A 69 -8.67 -10.88 -14.11
CA PHE A 69 -8.23 -12.27 -14.12
C PHE A 69 -9.37 -13.25 -14.49
N GLU A 70 -10.57 -13.04 -13.94
CA GLU A 70 -11.76 -13.80 -14.28
C GLU A 70 -12.13 -13.64 -15.75
N SER A 71 -12.07 -12.43 -16.30
CA SER A 71 -12.32 -12.15 -17.71
C SER A 71 -11.32 -12.85 -18.62
N LEU A 72 -10.03 -12.88 -18.25
CA LEU A 72 -9.00 -13.67 -18.95
C LEU A 72 -9.32 -15.16 -18.95
N THR A 73 -9.68 -15.70 -17.78
CA THR A 73 -9.99 -17.12 -17.61
C THR A 73 -11.26 -17.51 -18.36
N ALA A 74 -12.29 -16.68 -18.36
CA ALA A 74 -13.52 -16.89 -19.11
C ALA A 74 -13.26 -16.89 -20.62
N SER A 75 -12.48 -15.93 -21.13
CA SER A 75 -12.08 -15.86 -22.53
C SER A 75 -11.29 -17.08 -22.99
N PHE A 76 -10.46 -17.64 -22.09
CA PHE A 76 -9.74 -18.88 -22.36
C PHE A 76 -10.64 -20.11 -22.38
N ASN A 77 -11.59 -20.21 -21.46
CA ASN A 77 -12.53 -21.34 -21.38
C ASN A 77 -13.49 -21.38 -22.57
N SER A 78 -13.89 -20.24 -23.12
CA SER A 78 -14.72 -20.18 -24.32
C SER A 78 -14.04 -20.84 -25.53
N LEU A 79 -12.73 -20.58 -25.74
CA LEU A 79 -11.96 -21.24 -26.81
C LEU A 79 -11.88 -22.77 -26.66
N ARG A 80 -11.85 -23.28 -25.42
CA ARG A 80 -11.80 -24.74 -25.18
C ARG A 80 -13.11 -25.42 -25.52
N THR A 81 -14.23 -24.74 -25.31
CA THR A 81 -15.58 -25.31 -25.56
C THR A 81 -15.89 -25.34 -27.06
N ASP A 82 -15.48 -24.31 -27.80
CA ASP A 82 -15.74 -24.24 -29.25
C ASP A 82 -14.88 -25.20 -30.07
N SER A 83 -13.64 -25.48 -29.62
CA SER A 83 -12.80 -26.51 -30.25
C SER A 83 -13.35 -27.93 -30.06
N ALA A 84 -14.15 -28.21 -29.03
CA ALA A 84 -14.83 -29.50 -28.84
C ALA A 84 -16.05 -29.69 -29.75
N SER A 85 -16.71 -28.62 -30.18
CA SER A 85 -17.88 -28.64 -31.05
C SER A 85 -17.53 -28.90 -32.54
N LEU A 86 -16.25 -28.78 -32.93
CA LEU A 86 -15.76 -29.01 -34.28
C LEU A 86 -15.68 -30.51 -34.70
N ASN A 87 -15.99 -31.44 -33.82
CA ASN A 87 -16.02 -32.87 -34.09
C ASN A 87 -17.33 -33.35 -34.76
N SER A 88 -18.19 -32.46 -35.23
CA SER A 88 -19.43 -32.83 -35.94
C SER A 88 -19.17 -33.18 -37.41
N PRO A 89 -19.81 -34.23 -37.99
CA PRO A 89 -19.43 -34.82 -39.28
C PRO A 89 -19.97 -34.07 -40.53
N ILE A 90 -20.46 -32.85 -40.45
CA ILE A 90 -21.10 -32.19 -41.58
C ILE A 90 -20.13 -31.25 -42.33
N GLY A 91 -19.71 -31.72 -43.51
CA GLY A 91 -18.64 -31.14 -44.35
C GLY A 91 -18.85 -29.72 -44.91
N PHE A 92 -20.04 -29.13 -44.85
CA PHE A 92 -20.34 -27.79 -45.37
C PHE A 92 -20.03 -26.62 -44.37
N ILE A 93 -19.90 -26.94 -43.11
CA ILE A 93 -19.67 -25.94 -42.04
C ILE A 93 -18.17 -25.57 -41.91
N LYS A 94 -17.27 -26.36 -42.51
CA LYS A 94 -15.81 -26.28 -42.28
C LYS A 94 -15.12 -25.00 -42.80
N ARG A 95 -15.60 -24.34 -43.88
CA ARG A 95 -14.96 -23.16 -44.43
C ARG A 95 -15.27 -21.91 -43.61
N ASN A 96 -16.47 -21.85 -43.02
CA ASN A 96 -16.87 -20.77 -42.11
C ASN A 96 -16.28 -20.96 -40.73
N ALA A 97 -16.13 -22.20 -40.24
CA ALA A 97 -15.57 -22.48 -38.94
C ALA A 97 -14.10 -22.05 -38.79
N THR A 98 -13.28 -22.17 -39.85
CA THR A 98 -11.88 -21.71 -39.82
C THR A 98 -11.78 -20.20 -39.74
N ASN A 99 -12.65 -19.49 -40.48
CA ASN A 99 -12.70 -18.02 -40.43
C ASN A 99 -13.23 -17.53 -39.05
N THR A 100 -14.21 -18.21 -38.49
CA THR A 100 -14.74 -17.86 -37.14
C THR A 100 -13.69 -18.06 -36.07
N LEU A 101 -12.92 -19.16 -36.09
CA LEU A 101 -11.82 -19.40 -35.16
C LEU A 101 -10.71 -18.37 -35.26
N ILE A 102 -10.37 -17.92 -36.47
CA ILE A 102 -9.37 -16.86 -36.68
C ILE A 102 -9.89 -15.53 -36.11
N ILE A 103 -11.16 -15.20 -36.33
CA ILE A 103 -11.79 -13.98 -35.79
C ILE A 103 -11.81 -14.01 -34.25
N GLU A 104 -12.19 -15.13 -33.65
CA GLU A 104 -12.20 -15.31 -32.20
C GLU A 104 -10.80 -15.27 -31.59
N TYR A 105 -9.82 -15.90 -32.25
CA TYR A 105 -8.42 -15.78 -31.84
C TYR A 105 -7.93 -14.32 -31.82
N ASN A 106 -8.23 -13.57 -32.87
CA ASN A 106 -7.84 -12.18 -32.93
C ASN A 106 -8.54 -11.30 -31.89
N LYS A 107 -9.81 -11.57 -31.58
CA LYS A 107 -10.53 -10.90 -30.48
C LYS A 107 -9.85 -11.16 -29.13
N ILE A 108 -9.52 -12.41 -28.85
CA ILE A 108 -8.89 -12.78 -27.57
C ILE A 108 -7.48 -12.21 -27.49
N LYS A 109 -6.72 -12.21 -28.59
CA LYS A 109 -5.41 -11.56 -28.65
C LYS A 109 -5.51 -10.08 -28.31
N ASN A 110 -6.46 -9.37 -28.92
CA ASN A 110 -6.68 -7.95 -28.66
C ASN A 110 -7.11 -7.67 -27.20
N ASN A 111 -8.01 -8.52 -26.66
CA ASN A 111 -8.42 -8.43 -25.26
C ASN A 111 -7.23 -8.63 -24.31
N ILE A 112 -6.35 -9.60 -24.59
CA ILE A 112 -5.14 -9.83 -23.79
C ILE A 112 -4.22 -8.60 -23.81
N GLU A 113 -4.05 -7.96 -24.97
CA GLU A 113 -3.20 -6.77 -25.09
C GLU A 113 -3.80 -5.56 -24.34
N GLU A 114 -5.12 -5.39 -24.41
CA GLU A 114 -5.83 -4.37 -23.63
C GLU A 114 -5.70 -4.62 -22.12
N ILE A 115 -5.84 -5.87 -21.67
CA ILE A 115 -5.66 -6.26 -20.27
C ILE A 115 -4.22 -6.00 -19.80
N ILE A 116 -3.21 -6.31 -20.62
CA ILE A 116 -1.81 -5.99 -20.30
C ILE A 116 -1.62 -4.48 -20.12
N ALA A 117 -2.19 -3.68 -21.01
CA ALA A 117 -2.11 -2.23 -20.93
C ALA A 117 -2.73 -1.72 -19.61
N ARG A 118 -3.94 -2.17 -19.28
CA ARG A 118 -4.61 -1.81 -18.00
C ARG A 118 -3.81 -2.24 -16.78
N LEU A 119 -3.26 -3.46 -16.78
CA LEU A 119 -2.43 -3.95 -15.66
C LEU A 119 -1.15 -3.12 -15.49
N ARG A 120 -0.53 -2.66 -16.59
CA ARG A 120 0.64 -1.78 -16.53
C ARG A 120 0.29 -0.39 -15.98
N ASP A 121 -0.85 0.16 -16.34
CA ASP A 121 -1.34 1.44 -15.81
C ASP A 121 -1.61 1.31 -14.29
N TYR A 122 -2.22 0.20 -13.86
CA TYR A 122 -2.38 -0.12 -12.43
C TYR A 122 -1.02 -0.19 -11.72
N GLN A 123 -0.06 -0.89 -12.33
CA GLN A 123 1.29 -1.02 -11.79
C GLN A 123 1.94 0.36 -11.55
N LEU A 124 1.85 1.24 -12.54
CA LEU A 124 2.39 2.59 -12.45
C LEU A 124 1.70 3.40 -11.34
N THR A 125 0.39 3.35 -11.25
CA THR A 125 -0.39 4.03 -10.20
C THR A 125 0.02 3.56 -8.80
N ILE A 126 0.11 2.23 -8.60
CA ILE A 126 0.52 1.67 -7.31
C ILE A 126 1.96 2.09 -6.95
N MET A 127 2.88 2.11 -7.90
CA MET A 127 4.26 2.56 -7.65
C MET A 127 4.31 4.02 -7.22
N GLN A 128 3.53 4.90 -7.85
CA GLN A 128 3.43 6.32 -7.46
C GLN A 128 2.87 6.48 -6.03
N ASP A 129 1.83 5.72 -5.69
CA ASP A 129 1.24 5.72 -4.36
C ASP A 129 2.23 5.20 -3.30
N MET A 130 2.98 4.14 -3.62
CA MET A 130 4.01 3.63 -2.70
C MET A 130 5.11 4.67 -2.44
N ASP A 131 5.52 5.43 -3.44
CA ASP A 131 6.52 6.49 -3.26
C ASP A 131 5.98 7.63 -2.37
N PHE A 132 4.70 7.95 -2.50
CA PHE A 132 4.03 8.88 -1.61
C PHE A 132 3.95 8.34 -0.17
N LEU A 133 3.52 7.09 0.01
CA LEU A 133 3.45 6.44 1.33
C LEU A 133 4.82 6.35 2.01
N LYS A 134 5.90 6.07 1.27
CA LYS A 134 7.28 6.08 1.79
C LYS A 134 7.69 7.47 2.32
N LYS A 135 7.31 8.55 1.62
CA LYS A 135 7.57 9.92 2.08
C LYS A 135 6.82 10.22 3.39
N ILE A 136 5.54 9.82 3.47
CA ILE A 136 4.74 9.95 4.70
C ILE A 136 5.37 9.14 5.84
N LEU A 137 5.76 7.89 5.59
CA LEU A 137 6.39 7.04 6.59
C LEU A 137 7.65 7.69 7.17
N LYS A 138 8.52 8.21 6.31
CA LYS A 138 9.73 8.95 6.72
C LYS A 138 9.39 10.15 7.58
N THR A 139 8.37 10.90 7.19
CA THR A 139 7.91 12.10 7.90
C THR A 139 7.32 11.76 9.26
N ASN A 140 6.48 10.73 9.34
CA ASN A 140 5.91 10.26 10.60
C ASN A 140 6.98 9.72 11.57
N LYS A 141 7.96 8.96 11.08
CA LYS A 141 9.11 8.50 11.89
C LYS A 141 9.89 9.69 12.47
N LYS A 142 10.05 10.78 11.70
CA LYS A 142 10.66 12.02 12.20
C LYS A 142 9.83 12.66 13.32
N TYR A 143 8.51 12.82 13.13
CA TYR A 143 7.64 13.43 14.14
C TYR A 143 7.53 12.57 15.41
N TYR A 144 7.51 11.25 15.27
CA TYR A 144 7.60 10.34 16.39
C TYR A 144 8.81 10.62 17.27
N LYS A 145 9.99 10.74 16.64
CA LYS A 145 11.22 11.08 17.36
C LYS A 145 11.17 12.48 17.97
N GLU A 146 10.74 13.49 17.23
CA GLU A 146 10.61 14.86 17.74
C GLU A 146 9.71 14.91 18.99
N ILE A 147 8.50 14.35 18.93
CA ILE A 147 7.58 14.32 20.07
C ILE A 147 8.21 13.58 21.26
N SER A 148 8.89 12.45 21.00
CA SER A 148 9.56 11.67 22.04
C SER A 148 10.67 12.48 22.74
N LEU A 149 11.45 13.27 21.99
CA LEU A 149 12.48 14.15 22.56
C LEU A 149 11.87 15.27 23.41
N TYR A 150 10.74 15.86 22.99
CA TYR A 150 10.02 16.83 23.82
C TYR A 150 9.52 16.20 25.13
N ILE A 151 8.98 14.98 25.09
CA ILE A 151 8.53 14.28 26.32
C ILE A 151 9.73 14.00 27.22
N LEU A 152 10.84 13.47 26.68
CA LEU A 152 12.06 13.21 27.43
C LEU A 152 12.61 14.47 28.11
N ALA A 153 12.76 15.56 27.36
CA ALA A 153 13.21 16.83 27.92
C ALA A 153 12.29 17.35 29.02
N GLY A 154 10.97 17.24 28.83
CA GLY A 154 9.98 17.61 29.83
C GLY A 154 10.06 16.77 31.10
N GLN A 155 10.28 15.45 30.98
CA GLN A 155 10.48 14.54 32.11
C GLN A 155 11.73 14.92 32.93
N LYS A 156 12.85 15.16 32.21
CA LYS A 156 14.09 15.63 32.83
C LYS A 156 13.91 16.98 33.55
N ARG A 157 13.10 17.87 32.96
CA ARG A 157 12.81 19.16 33.60
C ARG A 157 11.99 19.00 34.88
N ILE A 158 10.94 18.17 34.85
CA ILE A 158 10.11 17.89 36.03
C ILE A 158 10.98 17.31 37.17
N ALA A 159 11.90 16.40 36.86
CA ALA A 159 12.78 15.77 37.84
C ALA A 159 13.72 16.74 38.55
N GLN A 160 13.91 17.96 38.02
CA GLN A 160 14.73 19.02 38.66
C GLN A 160 13.97 19.81 39.73
N PHE A 161 12.66 19.63 39.84
CA PHE A 161 11.84 20.38 40.79
C PHE A 161 11.38 19.52 41.95
N GLU A 162 11.44 20.06 43.16
CA GLU A 162 10.76 19.49 44.32
C GLU A 162 9.27 19.80 44.28
N GLU A 163 8.45 18.83 44.63
CA GLU A 163 7.01 18.95 44.70
C GLU A 163 6.62 19.66 46.02
N THR A 164 6.38 20.94 45.94
CA THR A 164 5.95 21.79 47.05
C THR A 164 4.55 22.34 46.77
N PRO A 165 3.80 22.83 47.75
CA PRO A 165 2.49 23.46 47.51
C PRO A 165 2.55 24.62 46.50
N LYS A 166 3.69 25.28 46.36
CA LYS A 166 3.90 26.40 45.40
C LYS A 166 4.16 25.89 43.96
N THR A 167 4.83 24.75 43.79
CA THR A 167 5.20 24.20 42.50
C THR A 167 4.19 23.18 41.97
N PHE A 168 3.36 22.61 42.86
CA PHE A 168 2.44 21.52 42.53
C PHE A 168 1.54 21.81 41.33
N GLN A 169 0.87 22.96 41.32
CA GLN A 169 -0.07 23.35 40.26
C GLN A 169 0.64 23.49 38.89
N HIS A 170 1.82 24.07 38.87
CA HIS A 170 2.62 24.27 37.66
C HIS A 170 3.13 22.90 37.13
N LEU A 171 3.65 22.06 38.02
CA LEU A 171 4.09 20.71 37.68
C LEU A 171 2.92 19.83 37.16
N ASP A 172 1.74 19.91 37.79
CA ASP A 172 0.55 19.15 37.34
C ASP A 172 0.10 19.61 35.96
N THR A 173 0.06 20.91 35.69
CA THR A 173 -0.28 21.45 34.38
C THR A 173 0.72 21.01 33.31
N PHE A 174 2.01 21.01 33.62
CA PHE A 174 3.03 20.57 32.68
C PHE A 174 2.99 19.04 32.47
N ARG A 175 2.75 18.23 33.51
CA ARG A 175 2.51 16.78 33.37
C ARG A 175 1.33 16.49 32.44
N ARG A 176 0.21 17.20 32.57
CA ARG A 176 -0.92 17.07 31.62
C ARG A 176 -0.51 17.39 30.20
N ARG A 177 0.31 18.41 29.98
CA ARG A 177 0.84 18.73 28.67
C ARG A 177 1.71 17.61 28.10
N LEU A 178 2.60 17.01 28.88
CA LEU A 178 3.40 15.86 28.48
C LEU A 178 2.53 14.63 28.17
N ASN A 179 1.48 14.39 28.94
CA ASN A 179 0.52 13.32 28.65
C ASN A 179 -0.19 13.54 27.30
N ASN A 180 -0.57 14.77 26.96
CA ASN A 180 -1.12 15.10 25.65
C ASN A 180 -0.12 14.82 24.52
N LEU A 181 1.17 15.11 24.72
CA LEU A 181 2.22 14.74 23.78
C LEU A 181 2.37 13.21 23.66
N ALA A 182 2.28 12.48 24.77
CA ALA A 182 2.34 11.02 24.77
C ALA A 182 1.17 10.38 24.00
N VAL A 183 -0.03 10.93 24.12
CA VAL A 183 -1.18 10.52 23.28
C VAL A 183 -0.87 10.78 21.81
N SER A 184 -0.33 11.94 21.45
CA SER A 184 0.06 12.24 20.07
C SER A 184 1.15 11.28 19.56
N ARG A 185 2.14 10.94 20.39
CA ARG A 185 3.16 9.92 20.08
C ARG A 185 2.53 8.57 19.73
N THR A 186 1.52 8.15 20.49
CA THR A 186 0.77 6.91 20.23
C THR A 186 0.05 6.95 18.89
N VAL A 187 -0.59 8.07 18.57
CA VAL A 187 -1.26 8.26 17.26
C VAL A 187 -0.25 8.18 16.11
N VAL A 188 0.94 8.81 16.25
CA VAL A 188 1.99 8.69 15.22
C VAL A 188 2.42 7.23 15.03
N MET A 189 2.60 6.48 16.11
CA MET A 189 2.98 5.08 16.04
C MET A 189 1.94 4.24 15.30
N GLN A 190 0.65 4.49 15.56
CA GLN A 190 -0.46 3.84 14.84
C GLN A 190 -0.44 4.21 13.35
N ASN A 191 -0.22 5.48 13.01
CA ASN A 191 -0.11 5.92 11.62
C ASN A 191 1.08 5.26 10.90
N ILE A 192 2.22 5.12 11.55
CA ILE A 192 3.39 4.40 11.02
C ILE A 192 3.01 2.96 10.67
N ALA A 193 2.40 2.24 11.62
CA ALA A 193 1.98 0.85 11.41
C ALA A 193 0.96 0.72 10.26
N GLN A 194 0.01 1.64 10.15
CA GLN A 194 -0.97 1.66 9.07
C GLN A 194 -0.31 1.87 7.69
N VAL A 195 0.63 2.83 7.59
CA VAL A 195 1.35 3.09 6.33
C VAL A 195 2.23 1.90 5.94
N GLU A 196 2.91 1.25 6.89
CA GLU A 196 3.70 0.04 6.64
C GLU A 196 2.82 -1.12 6.15
N MET A 197 1.62 -1.28 6.70
CA MET A 197 0.64 -2.27 6.24
C MET A 197 0.15 -1.98 4.81
N LEU A 198 -0.12 -0.72 4.47
CA LEU A 198 -0.50 -0.31 3.12
C LEU A 198 0.61 -0.59 2.11
N LEU A 199 1.86 -0.24 2.43
CA LEU A 199 3.03 -0.55 1.60
C LEU A 199 3.20 -2.05 1.36
N ALA A 200 3.00 -2.88 2.39
CA ALA A 200 3.07 -4.33 2.26
C ALA A 200 1.93 -4.89 1.37
N THR A 201 0.75 -4.29 1.44
CA THR A 201 -0.38 -4.66 0.57
C THR A 201 -0.09 -4.28 -0.87
N ASP A 202 0.36 -3.06 -1.13
CA ASP A 202 0.74 -2.58 -2.47
C ASP A 202 1.82 -3.46 -3.11
N THR A 203 2.82 -3.86 -2.34
CA THR A 203 3.88 -4.78 -2.79
C THR A 203 3.29 -6.11 -3.28
N ARG A 204 2.39 -6.73 -2.50
CA ARG A 204 1.72 -7.99 -2.90
C ARG A 204 0.90 -7.83 -4.18
N VAL A 205 0.22 -6.70 -4.35
CA VAL A 205 -0.54 -6.40 -5.56
C VAL A 205 0.38 -6.28 -6.78
N LEU A 206 1.50 -5.57 -6.65
CA LEU A 206 2.51 -5.46 -7.72
C LEU A 206 3.08 -6.83 -8.12
N GLU A 207 3.40 -7.68 -7.15
CA GLU A 207 3.89 -9.05 -7.39
C GLU A 207 2.84 -9.87 -8.16
N ARG A 208 1.56 -9.78 -7.77
CA ARG A 208 0.46 -10.46 -8.44
C ARG A 208 0.29 -9.99 -9.89
N ILE A 209 0.29 -8.67 -10.13
CA ILE A 209 0.22 -8.10 -11.48
C ILE A 209 1.42 -8.56 -12.31
N SER A 210 2.63 -8.52 -11.75
CA SER A 210 3.84 -8.99 -12.42
C SER A 210 3.74 -10.47 -12.82
N THR A 211 3.22 -11.31 -11.94
CA THR A 211 3.00 -12.75 -12.22
C THR A 211 1.99 -12.95 -13.35
N ILE A 212 0.90 -12.19 -13.36
CA ILE A 212 -0.10 -12.26 -14.44
C ILE A 212 0.54 -11.88 -15.79
N ILE A 213 1.25 -10.76 -15.86
CA ILE A 213 1.85 -10.26 -17.10
C ILE A 213 2.97 -11.19 -17.61
N ASN A 214 3.85 -11.63 -16.71
CA ASN A 214 5.11 -12.29 -17.11
C ASN A 214 5.02 -13.82 -17.14
N VAL A 215 4.02 -14.42 -16.49
CA VAL A 215 3.87 -15.87 -16.40
C VAL A 215 2.53 -16.32 -16.95
N THR A 216 1.42 -15.83 -16.38
CA THR A 216 0.08 -16.35 -16.70
C THR A 216 -0.30 -16.06 -18.15
N ILE A 217 -0.14 -14.84 -18.62
CA ILE A 217 -0.49 -14.42 -19.99
C ILE A 217 0.36 -15.15 -21.05
N PRO A 218 1.69 -15.28 -20.93
CA PRO A 218 2.49 -16.08 -21.86
C PRO A 218 2.08 -17.54 -21.92
N LEU A 219 1.76 -18.16 -20.79
CA LEU A 219 1.25 -19.53 -20.76
C LEU A 219 -0.08 -19.66 -21.51
N LEU A 220 -1.01 -18.74 -21.31
CA LEU A 220 -2.28 -18.70 -22.03
C LEU A 220 -2.07 -18.53 -23.55
N LYS A 221 -1.21 -17.60 -23.96
CA LYS A 221 -0.85 -17.39 -25.38
C LYS A 221 -0.28 -18.67 -26.00
N ASN A 222 0.59 -19.38 -25.31
CA ASN A 222 1.15 -20.65 -25.78
C ASN A 222 0.08 -21.73 -25.93
N GLN A 223 -0.82 -21.90 -24.96
CA GLN A 223 -1.90 -22.89 -25.03
C GLN A 223 -2.86 -22.60 -26.19
N ILE A 224 -3.21 -21.31 -26.42
CA ILE A 224 -4.03 -20.91 -27.56
C ILE A 224 -3.34 -21.27 -28.88
N SER A 225 -2.05 -21.00 -29.01
CA SER A 225 -1.26 -21.33 -30.20
C SER A 225 -1.20 -22.81 -30.46
N ILE A 226 -1.00 -23.65 -29.44
CA ILE A 226 -0.96 -25.11 -29.56
C ILE A 226 -2.32 -25.65 -29.98
N ASN A 227 -3.42 -25.18 -29.37
CA ASN A 227 -4.78 -25.64 -29.71
C ASN A 227 -5.12 -25.28 -31.16
N ASN A 228 -4.72 -24.13 -31.66
CA ASN A 228 -4.91 -23.71 -33.06
C ASN A 228 -4.12 -24.59 -34.02
N ILE A 229 -2.88 -24.97 -33.72
CA ILE A 229 -2.05 -25.85 -34.54
C ILE A 229 -2.65 -27.25 -34.58
N VAL A 230 -3.13 -27.80 -33.46
CA VAL A 230 -3.77 -29.10 -33.38
C VAL A 230 -5.07 -29.10 -34.21
N SER A 231 -5.91 -28.09 -34.06
CA SER A 231 -7.17 -27.94 -34.82
C SER A 231 -6.91 -27.82 -36.34
N ALA A 232 -5.91 -27.04 -36.75
CA ALA A 232 -5.52 -26.89 -38.15
C ALA A 232 -4.99 -28.23 -38.74
N LYS A 233 -4.15 -28.97 -38.02
CA LYS A 233 -3.66 -30.31 -38.43
C LYS A 233 -4.79 -31.30 -38.56
N GLN A 234 -5.73 -31.33 -37.61
CA GLN A 234 -6.91 -32.22 -37.67
C GLN A 234 -7.77 -31.93 -38.91
N THR A 235 -7.94 -30.63 -39.22
CA THR A 235 -8.68 -30.21 -40.41
C THR A 235 -7.98 -30.67 -41.70
N LEU A 236 -6.66 -30.52 -41.79
CA LEU A 236 -5.87 -31.00 -42.94
C LEU A 236 -5.91 -32.52 -43.10
N VAL A 237 -5.83 -33.30 -42.03
CA VAL A 237 -5.95 -34.76 -42.05
C VAL A 237 -7.33 -35.19 -42.51
N ASN A 238 -8.39 -34.49 -42.06
CA ASN A 238 -9.76 -34.78 -42.47
C ASN A 238 -10.04 -34.43 -43.93
N LEU A 239 -9.40 -33.35 -44.46
CA LEU A 239 -9.48 -32.96 -45.87
C LEU A 239 -8.77 -33.96 -46.79
N LYS A 240 -7.68 -34.60 -46.32
CA LYS A 240 -6.98 -35.68 -47.09
C LYS A 240 -7.70 -37.02 -47.08
N LYS A 241 -8.65 -37.24 -46.17
CA LYS A 241 -9.45 -38.47 -46.03
C LYS A 241 -10.84 -38.34 -46.66
N ALA A 242 -11.21 -37.19 -47.20
CA ALA A 242 -12.44 -37.04 -47.97
C ALA A 242 -12.19 -37.55 -49.39
N PRO A 243 -13.02 -38.46 -49.92
CA PRO A 243 -12.87 -39.08 -51.26
C PRO A 243 -13.07 -38.02 -52.36
#